data_b04333dec050fc298e143a8a83da532e
#
_entry.id   b04333dec050fc298e143a8a83da532e
#
_cell.length_a   1.000
_cell.length_b   1.000
_cell.length_c   1.000
_cell.angle_alpha   90.00
_cell.angle_beta   90.00
_cell.angle_gamma   90.00
#
_symmetry.space_group_name_H-M   'P 1'
#
loop_
_entity.id
_entity.type
_entity.pdbx_description
1 polymer ?
#
loop_
_entity_poly.entity_id
_entity_poly.type
_entity_poly.pdbx_seq_one_letter_code
_entity_poly.pdbx_strand_id
1 'polypeptide(L)'
;MPWRNQLEPQALAGHFAAHPPQGFAVLQGLPVPAFAAPLDLLTTADEGLKARVRALPLFARWSRWLRVRTGFVGTTVTEYAPLPATGATPEALAQAVRTGPGRRFALAIIKDLPQQSPLLSEADNDYAQAVAQACEAQGFVLVEGQALAYVPIDFSSIAEYLARLSASRRQNLRRKLRSRDGLVVRHLATGEAFAQDAAVDAYYALYEAVYAQSEVHFDRLTRDFFAAVLRDASSGGIAFEYRHAGTGDLLGWNLCYVHGGRLVDKYIGLAYPAAREANLYFVSWMENLEYALAQGLTHYVAGWTDPEVKRSLGARFTFTRHAVYVRQPVLRALARRFAGRFESDRQWRDQAGAA
;
A
#
# COMPACT_ATOMS: atom_id res chain seq x y z
N MET A 1 -11.34 2.33 -19.01
CA MET A 1 -10.08 2.55 -19.75
C MET A 1 -8.93 2.00 -18.92
N PRO A 2 -7.92 1.36 -19.50
CA PRO A 2 -6.76 0.93 -18.70
C PRO A 2 -6.02 2.15 -18.18
N TRP A 3 -5.47 2.02 -16.95
CA TRP A 3 -4.62 3.03 -16.34
C TRP A 3 -3.15 2.58 -16.41
N ARG A 4 -2.24 3.54 -16.37
CA ARG A 4 -0.81 3.30 -16.16
C ARG A 4 -0.52 3.03 -14.68
N ASN A 5 0.70 2.61 -14.37
CA ASN A 5 1.23 2.40 -13.02
C ASN A 5 0.56 1.27 -12.22
N GLN A 6 -0.13 0.35 -12.88
CA GLN A 6 -0.80 -0.73 -12.17
C GLN A 6 0.13 -1.92 -11.95
N LEU A 7 0.29 -2.28 -10.70
CA LEU A 7 0.93 -3.54 -10.29
C LEU A 7 -0.10 -4.62 -10.01
N GLU A 8 -1.38 -4.24 -9.87
CA GLU A 8 -2.53 -5.07 -9.52
C GLU A 8 -3.58 -5.09 -10.63
N PRO A 9 -4.51 -6.05 -10.60
CA PRO A 9 -5.65 -6.07 -11.50
C PRO A 9 -6.51 -4.80 -11.38
N GLN A 10 -6.96 -4.30 -12.51
CA GLN A 10 -7.78 -3.08 -12.59
C GLN A 10 -9.10 -3.19 -11.80
N ALA A 11 -9.62 -4.41 -11.63
CA ALA A 11 -10.83 -4.68 -10.86
C ALA A 11 -10.77 -4.13 -9.42
N LEU A 12 -9.58 -4.11 -8.80
CA LEU A 12 -9.42 -3.57 -7.43
C LEU A 12 -9.86 -2.12 -7.31
N ALA A 13 -9.51 -1.27 -8.27
CA ALA A 13 -9.97 0.12 -8.27
C ALA A 13 -11.49 0.23 -8.49
N GLY A 14 -12.09 -0.71 -9.24
CA GLY A 14 -13.54 -0.84 -9.39
C GLY A 14 -14.22 -1.23 -8.07
N HIS A 15 -13.68 -2.23 -7.36
CA HIS A 15 -14.18 -2.64 -6.04
C HIS A 15 -14.04 -1.53 -5.00
N PHE A 16 -12.92 -0.77 -5.02
CA PHE A 16 -12.76 0.41 -4.18
C PHE A 16 -13.83 1.48 -4.45
N ALA A 17 -14.16 1.72 -5.71
CA ALA A 17 -15.17 2.71 -6.06
C ALA A 17 -16.60 2.26 -5.68
N ALA A 18 -16.89 0.95 -5.76
CA ALA A 18 -18.19 0.38 -5.37
C ALA A 18 -18.34 0.29 -3.84
N HIS A 19 -17.27 -0.04 -3.13
CA HIS A 19 -17.24 -0.27 -1.68
C HIS A 19 -16.09 0.51 -1.03
N PRO A 20 -16.16 1.86 -1.02
CA PRO A 20 -15.08 2.68 -0.49
C PRO A 20 -14.86 2.43 1.02
N PRO A 21 -13.66 2.70 1.55
CA PRO A 21 -13.36 2.62 2.96
C PRO A 21 -14.32 3.46 3.81
N GLN A 22 -14.44 3.11 5.08
CA GLN A 22 -15.33 3.82 5.99
C GLN A 22 -15.02 5.32 6.07
N GLY A 23 -16.02 6.16 5.82
CA GLY A 23 -15.87 7.62 5.84
C GLY A 23 -15.32 8.25 4.55
N PHE A 24 -15.03 7.44 3.53
CA PHE A 24 -14.61 7.90 2.21
C PHE A 24 -15.81 8.18 1.31
N ALA A 25 -15.65 9.09 0.36
CA ALA A 25 -16.65 9.38 -0.67
C ALA A 25 -15.94 9.43 -2.02
N VAL A 26 -16.38 8.61 -2.96
CA VAL A 26 -15.86 8.60 -4.34
C VAL A 26 -16.18 9.93 -5.04
N LEU A 27 -15.19 10.49 -5.73
CA LEU A 27 -15.32 11.69 -6.54
C LEU A 27 -15.44 11.30 -8.02
N GLN A 28 -16.36 11.94 -8.72
CA GLN A 28 -16.55 11.77 -10.16
C GLN A 28 -15.96 12.95 -10.94
N GLY A 29 -15.79 12.78 -12.25
CA GLY A 29 -15.39 13.85 -13.18
C GLY A 29 -13.88 13.97 -13.41
N LEU A 30 -13.06 13.05 -12.89
CA LEU A 30 -11.66 12.91 -13.25
C LEU A 30 -11.44 11.68 -14.14
N PRO A 31 -10.40 11.67 -15.00
CA PRO A 31 -10.09 10.52 -15.86
C PRO A 31 -9.48 9.34 -15.09
N VAL A 32 -9.27 9.49 -13.79
CA VAL A 32 -8.66 8.51 -12.88
C VAL A 32 -9.47 8.42 -11.61
N PRO A 33 -9.37 7.32 -10.85
CA PRO A 33 -10.05 7.17 -9.57
C PRO A 33 -9.72 8.33 -8.63
N ALA A 34 -10.72 8.78 -7.88
CA ALA A 34 -10.56 9.85 -6.90
C ALA A 34 -11.57 9.70 -5.78
N PHE A 35 -11.21 10.18 -4.60
CA PHE A 35 -12.08 10.13 -3.43
C PHE A 35 -11.84 11.32 -2.50
N ALA A 36 -12.78 11.57 -1.59
CA ALA A 36 -12.63 12.51 -0.50
C ALA A 36 -12.63 11.77 0.83
N ALA A 37 -11.68 12.10 1.69
CA ALA A 37 -11.56 11.53 3.03
C ALA A 37 -11.07 12.58 4.04
N PRO A 38 -11.33 12.38 5.35
CA PRO A 38 -10.67 13.17 6.38
C PRO A 38 -9.19 12.79 6.45
N LEU A 39 -8.30 13.77 6.33
CA LEU A 39 -6.86 13.62 6.53
C LEU A 39 -6.46 14.30 7.84
N ASP A 40 -5.85 13.56 8.75
CA ASP A 40 -5.15 14.14 9.88
C ASP A 40 -3.77 14.61 9.40
N LEU A 41 -3.52 15.91 9.48
CA LEU A 41 -2.28 16.53 9.00
C LEU A 41 -1.04 16.07 9.75
N LEU A 42 -1.20 15.42 10.90
CA LEU A 42 -0.08 14.83 11.65
C LEU A 42 0.23 13.39 11.23
N THR A 43 -0.60 12.74 10.41
CA THR A 43 -0.42 11.31 10.05
C THR A 43 0.98 11.06 9.49
N THR A 44 1.45 11.92 8.58
CA THR A 44 2.76 11.78 7.90
C THR A 44 3.87 12.67 8.49
N ALA A 45 3.58 13.39 9.59
CA ALA A 45 4.58 14.24 10.24
C ALA A 45 5.62 13.40 10.99
N ASP A 46 6.85 13.91 11.09
CA ASP A 46 7.88 13.28 11.92
C ASP A 46 7.49 13.25 13.41
N GLU A 47 8.02 12.29 14.16
CA GLU A 47 7.67 12.12 15.58
C GLU A 47 8.02 13.33 16.44
N GLY A 48 9.09 14.07 16.09
CA GLY A 48 9.46 15.30 16.77
C GLY A 48 8.42 16.40 16.60
N LEU A 49 7.87 16.55 15.38
CA LEU A 49 6.79 17.50 15.11
C LEU A 49 5.49 17.06 15.80
N LYS A 50 5.14 15.77 15.75
CA LYS A 50 3.98 15.21 16.45
C LYS A 50 4.05 15.50 17.96
N ALA A 51 5.19 15.23 18.58
CA ALA A 51 5.41 15.47 20.02
C ALA A 51 5.27 16.95 20.36
N ARG A 52 5.90 17.86 19.59
CA ARG A 52 5.80 19.30 19.81
C ARG A 52 4.38 19.82 19.67
N VAL A 53 3.65 19.38 18.63
CA VAL A 53 2.27 19.81 18.40
C VAL A 53 1.35 19.28 19.50
N ARG A 54 1.52 18.02 19.94
CA ARG A 54 0.75 17.43 21.05
C ARG A 54 1.01 18.10 22.41
N ALA A 55 2.20 18.67 22.60
CA ALA A 55 2.57 19.40 23.82
C ALA A 55 1.98 20.82 23.90
N LEU A 56 1.39 21.33 22.83
CA LEU A 56 0.80 22.68 22.84
C LEU A 56 -0.46 22.73 23.74
N PRO A 57 -0.66 23.86 24.46
CA PRO A 57 -1.81 24.03 25.34
C PRO A 57 -3.13 23.77 24.63
N LEU A 58 -4.06 23.13 25.33
CA LEU A 58 -5.42 22.84 24.83
C LEU A 58 -5.47 21.99 23.53
N PHE A 59 -4.41 21.22 23.24
CA PHE A 59 -4.33 20.35 22.04
C PHE A 59 -5.63 19.55 21.81
N ALA A 60 -6.17 18.91 22.86
CA ALA A 60 -7.40 18.13 22.76
C ALA A 60 -8.62 18.93 22.25
N ARG A 61 -8.64 20.25 22.45
CA ARG A 61 -9.74 21.11 21.98
C ARG A 61 -9.61 21.52 20.53
N TRP A 62 -8.41 21.80 20.07
CA TRP A 62 -8.19 22.33 18.71
C TRP A 62 -7.65 21.28 17.73
N SER A 63 -7.19 20.10 18.17
CA SER A 63 -6.68 19.02 17.31
C SER A 63 -7.68 18.57 16.25
N ARG A 64 -9.00 18.70 16.50
CA ARG A 64 -10.04 18.46 15.50
C ARG A 64 -9.87 19.29 14.22
N TRP A 65 -9.25 20.45 14.29
CA TRP A 65 -8.99 21.31 13.13
C TRP A 65 -7.82 20.82 12.27
N LEU A 66 -7.01 19.89 12.79
CA LEU A 66 -5.98 19.20 12.01
C LEU A 66 -6.59 18.13 11.09
N ARG A 67 -7.83 17.73 11.33
CA ARG A 67 -8.56 16.81 10.45
C ARG A 67 -9.25 17.59 9.34
N VAL A 68 -8.64 17.57 8.16
CA VAL A 68 -9.10 18.33 7.01
C VAL A 68 -9.72 17.39 5.98
N ARG A 69 -10.95 17.69 5.54
CA ARG A 69 -11.54 16.94 4.42
C ARG A 69 -10.78 17.26 3.15
N THR A 70 -10.12 16.26 2.60
CA THR A 70 -9.15 16.34 1.51
C THR A 70 -9.65 15.57 0.30
N GLY A 71 -9.46 16.11 -0.90
CA GLY A 71 -9.68 15.39 -2.15
C GLY A 71 -8.41 14.65 -2.56
N PHE A 72 -8.52 13.34 -2.78
CA PHE A 72 -7.42 12.49 -3.22
C PHE A 72 -7.65 12.01 -4.64
N VAL A 73 -6.60 11.98 -5.43
CA VAL A 73 -6.53 11.34 -6.75
C VAL A 73 -5.70 10.09 -6.62
N GLY A 74 -6.24 8.95 -7.03
CA GLY A 74 -5.74 7.61 -6.79
C GLY A 74 -6.73 6.77 -5.97
N THR A 75 -6.24 5.70 -5.39
CA THR A 75 -6.97 4.81 -4.47
C THR A 75 -6.11 4.50 -3.25
N THR A 76 -6.62 3.75 -2.28
CA THR A 76 -5.80 3.16 -1.21
C THR A 76 -5.56 1.67 -1.42
N VAL A 77 -6.06 1.13 -2.52
CA VAL A 77 -5.97 -0.30 -2.86
C VAL A 77 -5.00 -0.60 -4.01
N THR A 78 -4.34 0.42 -4.55
CA THR A 78 -3.28 0.27 -5.55
C THR A 78 -1.94 0.76 -4.99
N GLU A 79 -0.85 0.13 -5.40
CA GLU A 79 0.50 0.50 -4.91
C GLU A 79 0.93 1.87 -5.46
N TYR A 80 0.61 2.15 -6.71
CA TYR A 80 0.86 3.45 -7.31
C TYR A 80 -0.44 4.14 -7.73
N ALA A 81 -0.38 5.45 -7.91
CA ALA A 81 -1.46 6.22 -8.49
C ALA A 81 -1.83 5.66 -9.87
N PRO A 82 -3.07 5.21 -10.10
CA PRO A 82 -3.54 4.95 -11.44
C PRO A 82 -3.53 6.26 -12.24
N LEU A 83 -2.76 6.31 -13.33
CA LEU A 83 -2.66 7.47 -14.22
C LEU A 83 -3.31 7.15 -15.57
N PRO A 84 -3.79 8.15 -16.33
CA PRO A 84 -4.42 7.90 -17.62
C PRO A 84 -3.46 7.21 -18.59
N ALA A 85 -3.89 6.11 -19.22
CA ALA A 85 -3.12 5.45 -20.26
C ALA A 85 -3.24 6.21 -21.60
N THR A 86 -4.39 6.83 -21.84
CA THR A 86 -4.70 7.60 -23.07
C THR A 86 -5.60 8.79 -22.71
N GLY A 87 -5.68 9.79 -23.61
CA GLY A 87 -6.70 10.83 -23.55
C GLY A 87 -6.45 12.00 -22.60
N ALA A 88 -5.38 12.00 -21.81
CA ALA A 88 -5.01 13.14 -21.00
C ALA A 88 -3.49 13.32 -20.96
N THR A 89 -3.03 14.56 -21.16
CA THR A 89 -1.63 14.91 -20.94
C THR A 89 -1.36 15.13 -19.45
N PRO A 90 -0.10 15.08 -18.99
CA PRO A 90 0.28 15.40 -17.61
C PRO A 90 -0.26 16.76 -17.14
N GLU A 91 -0.18 17.79 -18.01
CA GLU A 91 -0.64 19.15 -17.73
C GLU A 91 -2.17 19.22 -17.59
N ALA A 92 -2.89 18.49 -18.45
CA ALA A 92 -4.34 18.43 -18.40
C ALA A 92 -4.83 17.72 -17.12
N LEU A 93 -4.13 16.65 -16.69
CA LEU A 93 -4.44 15.98 -15.43
C LEU A 93 -4.19 16.92 -14.24
N ALA A 94 -3.02 17.57 -14.17
CA ALA A 94 -2.70 18.50 -13.10
C ALA A 94 -3.72 19.66 -13.05
N GLN A 95 -4.11 20.20 -14.20
CA GLN A 95 -5.13 21.25 -14.32
C GLN A 95 -6.52 20.75 -13.86
N ALA A 96 -6.93 19.55 -14.24
CA ALA A 96 -8.20 18.97 -13.81
C ALA A 96 -8.25 18.79 -12.29
N VAL A 97 -7.16 18.33 -11.67
CA VAL A 97 -7.09 18.19 -10.21
C VAL A 97 -7.11 19.55 -9.52
N ARG A 98 -6.38 20.53 -10.04
CA ARG A 98 -6.35 21.89 -9.49
C ARG A 98 -7.71 22.58 -9.55
N THR A 99 -8.42 22.46 -10.67
CA THR A 99 -9.72 23.15 -10.91
C THR A 99 -10.92 22.38 -10.38
N GLY A 100 -10.85 21.08 -10.23
CA GLY A 100 -11.86 20.21 -9.63
C GLY A 100 -11.67 20.11 -8.12
N PRO A 101 -11.01 19.05 -7.61
CA PRO A 101 -10.79 18.86 -6.16
C PRO A 101 -10.07 20.04 -5.50
N GLY A 102 -9.10 20.68 -6.17
CA GLY A 102 -8.33 21.79 -5.63
C GLY A 102 -9.16 23.07 -5.36
N ARG A 103 -10.29 23.24 -6.03
CA ARG A 103 -11.25 24.31 -5.72
C ARG A 103 -12.26 23.90 -4.66
N ARG A 104 -12.62 22.62 -4.63
CA ARG A 104 -13.66 22.07 -3.73
C ARG A 104 -13.14 21.85 -2.31
N PHE A 105 -11.90 21.39 -2.16
CA PHE A 105 -11.29 21.03 -0.86
C PHE A 105 -10.18 22.02 -0.49
N ALA A 106 -9.85 22.09 0.80
CA ALA A 106 -8.69 22.85 1.28
C ALA A 106 -7.37 22.26 0.78
N LEU A 107 -7.34 20.92 0.63
CA LEU A 107 -6.22 20.16 0.07
C LEU A 107 -6.74 19.27 -1.05
N ALA A 108 -5.95 19.14 -2.12
CA ALA A 108 -6.10 18.11 -3.15
C ALA A 108 -4.75 17.41 -3.35
N ILE A 109 -4.73 16.09 -3.34
CA ILE A 109 -3.51 15.29 -3.33
C ILE A 109 -3.57 14.25 -4.44
N ILE A 110 -2.61 14.26 -5.37
CA ILE A 110 -2.32 13.08 -6.18
C ILE A 110 -1.36 12.24 -5.34
N LYS A 111 -1.83 11.08 -4.89
CA LYS A 111 -1.06 10.23 -3.97
C LYS A 111 -0.28 9.16 -4.74
N ASP A 112 0.86 8.75 -4.19
CA ASP A 112 1.67 7.59 -4.62
C ASP A 112 2.12 7.64 -6.10
N LEU A 113 2.56 8.83 -6.57
CA LEU A 113 3.25 8.94 -7.85
C LEU A 113 4.60 8.20 -7.76
N PRO A 114 4.89 7.21 -8.62
CA PRO A 114 6.15 6.47 -8.57
C PRO A 114 7.35 7.36 -8.90
N GLN A 115 8.51 7.04 -8.29
CA GLN A 115 9.80 7.69 -8.54
C GLN A 115 10.78 6.66 -9.12
N GLN A 116 10.84 6.57 -10.47
CA GLN A 116 11.79 5.69 -11.18
C GLN A 116 11.74 4.23 -10.66
N SER A 117 10.52 3.67 -10.61
CA SER A 117 10.32 2.32 -10.11
C SER A 117 10.79 1.25 -11.09
N PRO A 118 11.61 0.27 -10.67
CA PRO A 118 11.98 -0.87 -11.51
C PRO A 118 10.82 -1.83 -11.77
N LEU A 119 9.70 -1.64 -11.08
CA LEU A 119 8.48 -2.42 -11.25
C LEU A 119 7.60 -1.91 -12.41
N LEU A 120 7.95 -0.81 -13.04
CA LEU A 120 7.20 -0.18 -14.11
C LEU A 120 8.04 -0.10 -15.40
N SER A 121 7.36 0.10 -16.52
CA SER A 121 8.03 0.41 -17.79
C SER A 121 8.68 1.80 -17.73
N GLU A 122 9.68 2.04 -18.57
CA GLU A 122 10.29 3.37 -18.73
C GLU A 122 9.23 4.41 -19.10
N ALA A 123 8.35 4.10 -20.05
CA ALA A 123 7.27 5.00 -20.47
C ALA A 123 6.30 5.36 -19.35
N ASP A 124 6.03 4.44 -18.40
CA ASP A 124 5.16 4.73 -17.26
C ASP A 124 5.89 5.59 -16.21
N ASN A 125 7.18 5.33 -15.99
CA ASN A 125 8.03 6.16 -15.14
C ASN A 125 8.14 7.59 -15.68
N ASP A 126 8.38 7.75 -16.98
CA ASP A 126 8.48 9.06 -17.64
C ASP A 126 7.17 9.83 -17.56
N TYR A 127 6.04 9.16 -17.78
CA TYR A 127 4.73 9.80 -17.66
C TYR A 127 4.45 10.25 -16.22
N ALA A 128 4.76 9.41 -15.21
CA ALA A 128 4.61 9.78 -13.81
C ALA A 128 5.51 10.95 -13.42
N GLN A 129 6.74 10.99 -13.92
CA GLN A 129 7.66 12.11 -13.73
C GLN A 129 7.12 13.38 -14.38
N ALA A 130 6.59 13.30 -15.60
CA ALA A 130 5.98 14.45 -16.29
C ALA A 130 4.74 14.98 -15.54
N VAL A 131 3.91 14.08 -14.95
CA VAL A 131 2.78 14.49 -14.09
C VAL A 131 3.28 15.25 -12.86
N ALA A 132 4.33 14.79 -12.20
CA ALA A 132 4.91 15.46 -11.04
C ALA A 132 5.41 16.87 -11.42
N GLN A 133 6.13 17.01 -12.54
CA GLN A 133 6.63 18.30 -13.06
C GLN A 133 5.48 19.25 -13.44
N ALA A 134 4.44 18.74 -14.12
CA ALA A 134 3.25 19.53 -14.46
C ALA A 134 2.51 20.02 -13.21
N CYS A 135 2.45 19.19 -12.16
CA CYS A 135 1.90 19.59 -10.86
C CYS A 135 2.71 20.73 -10.23
N GLU A 136 4.05 20.60 -10.18
CA GLU A 136 4.92 21.66 -9.66
C GLU A 136 4.73 22.99 -10.40
N ALA A 137 4.74 22.93 -11.74
CA ALA A 137 4.51 24.12 -12.60
C ALA A 137 3.15 24.78 -12.34
N GLN A 138 2.15 23.99 -11.91
CA GLN A 138 0.80 24.51 -11.56
C GLN A 138 0.63 24.83 -10.07
N GLY A 139 1.72 24.80 -9.29
CA GLY A 139 1.75 25.28 -7.92
C GLY A 139 1.45 24.23 -6.86
N PHE A 140 1.48 22.94 -7.20
CA PHE A 140 1.50 21.88 -6.20
C PHE A 140 2.84 21.86 -5.44
N VAL A 141 2.83 21.29 -4.27
CA VAL A 141 4.03 21.00 -3.48
C VAL A 141 4.27 19.49 -3.58
N LEU A 142 5.45 19.08 -4.01
CA LEU A 142 5.83 17.67 -3.99
C LEU A 142 6.34 17.31 -2.59
N VAL A 143 5.84 16.21 -2.07
CA VAL A 143 6.20 15.65 -0.76
C VAL A 143 6.56 14.18 -0.97
N GLU A 144 7.62 13.70 -0.35
CA GLU A 144 7.99 12.29 -0.40
C GLU A 144 6.87 11.42 0.18
N GLY A 145 6.60 10.32 -0.52
CA GLY A 145 5.61 9.32 -0.12
C GLY A 145 6.26 8.15 0.60
N GLN A 146 5.65 7.00 0.45
CA GLN A 146 6.05 5.78 1.15
C GLN A 146 7.09 4.95 0.36
N ALA A 147 7.78 4.07 1.07
CA ALA A 147 8.73 3.10 0.53
C ALA A 147 8.02 1.77 0.26
N LEU A 148 7.85 1.41 -1.01
CA LEU A 148 7.27 0.12 -1.42
C LEU A 148 8.35 -0.96 -1.44
N ALA A 149 8.16 -2.00 -0.64
CA ALA A 149 9.08 -3.12 -0.56
C ALA A 149 8.81 -4.16 -1.66
N TYR A 150 9.87 -4.65 -2.29
CA TYR A 150 9.81 -5.74 -3.27
C TYR A 150 11.06 -6.62 -3.20
N VAL A 151 10.95 -7.85 -3.70
CA VAL A 151 12.06 -8.78 -3.87
C VAL A 151 12.12 -9.19 -5.35
N PRO A 152 13.24 -8.91 -6.07
CA PRO A 152 13.46 -9.49 -7.39
C PRO A 152 13.64 -11.00 -7.25
N ILE A 153 12.96 -11.79 -8.11
CA ILE A 153 13.12 -13.24 -8.17
C ILE A 153 14.23 -13.54 -9.19
N ASP A 154 15.46 -13.16 -8.83
CA ASP A 154 16.68 -13.32 -9.61
C ASP A 154 17.60 -14.41 -9.01
N PHE A 155 17.00 -15.40 -8.37
CA PHE A 155 17.62 -16.58 -7.76
C PHE A 155 16.94 -17.85 -8.24
N SER A 156 17.70 -18.95 -8.30
CA SER A 156 17.23 -20.25 -8.80
C SER A 156 16.62 -21.13 -7.70
N SER A 157 16.85 -20.79 -6.44
CA SER A 157 16.34 -21.56 -5.29
C SER A 157 16.20 -20.70 -4.03
N ILE A 158 15.34 -21.14 -3.12
CA ILE A 158 15.21 -20.52 -1.79
C ILE A 158 16.53 -20.60 -1.00
N ALA A 159 17.33 -21.65 -1.21
CA ALA A 159 18.64 -21.75 -0.59
C ALA A 159 19.59 -20.62 -1.05
N GLU A 160 19.57 -20.28 -2.34
CA GLU A 160 20.31 -19.16 -2.89
C GLU A 160 19.80 -17.81 -2.33
N TYR A 161 18.48 -17.60 -2.29
CA TYR A 161 17.92 -16.41 -1.65
C TYR A 161 18.37 -16.26 -0.20
N LEU A 162 18.30 -17.33 0.60
CA LEU A 162 18.73 -17.33 1.99
C LEU A 162 20.24 -17.07 2.13
N ALA A 163 21.06 -17.51 1.17
CA ALA A 163 22.50 -17.27 1.17
C ALA A 163 22.86 -15.78 1.02
N ARG A 164 22.01 -14.98 0.40
CA ARG A 164 22.19 -13.53 0.27
C ARG A 164 21.97 -12.76 1.59
N LEU A 165 21.29 -13.37 2.56
CA LEU A 165 21.09 -12.80 3.88
C LEU A 165 22.36 -12.98 4.74
N SER A 166 22.62 -12.07 5.68
CA SER A 166 23.69 -12.24 6.66
C SER A 166 23.48 -13.52 7.48
N ALA A 167 24.56 -14.10 8.00
CA ALA A 167 24.51 -15.35 8.77
C ALA A 167 23.52 -15.29 9.93
N SER A 168 23.48 -14.19 10.67
CA SER A 168 22.57 -13.98 11.80
C SER A 168 21.10 -13.90 11.35
N ARG A 169 20.81 -13.14 10.27
CA ARG A 169 19.45 -13.04 9.70
C ARG A 169 18.95 -14.39 9.21
N ARG A 170 19.79 -15.12 8.46
CA ARG A 170 19.49 -16.46 7.95
C ARG A 170 19.22 -17.44 9.08
N GLN A 171 20.02 -17.46 10.14
CA GLN A 171 19.81 -18.31 11.30
C GLN A 171 18.49 -17.98 12.03
N ASN A 172 18.23 -16.69 12.26
CA ASN A 172 16.97 -16.24 12.89
C ASN A 172 15.75 -16.65 12.05
N LEU A 173 15.80 -16.44 10.74
CA LEU A 173 14.71 -16.80 9.83
C LEU A 173 14.47 -18.31 9.83
N ARG A 174 15.52 -19.13 9.71
CA ARG A 174 15.40 -20.59 9.78
C ARG A 174 14.79 -21.08 11.10
N ARG A 175 15.11 -20.42 12.23
CA ARG A 175 14.50 -20.72 13.52
C ARG A 175 13.01 -20.45 13.52
N LYS A 176 12.59 -19.31 12.97
CA LYS A 176 11.17 -18.93 12.88
C LYS A 176 10.39 -19.84 11.95
N LEU A 177 10.99 -20.26 10.85
CA LEU A 177 10.36 -21.14 9.87
C LEU A 177 10.10 -22.57 10.38
N ARG A 178 10.66 -22.99 11.52
CA ARG A 178 10.30 -24.29 12.14
C ARG A 178 8.82 -24.38 12.52
N SER A 179 8.18 -23.24 12.79
CA SER A 179 6.74 -23.22 13.08
C SER A 179 5.88 -23.63 11.90
N ARG A 180 6.43 -23.67 10.66
CA ARG A 180 5.73 -24.13 9.47
C ARG A 180 5.27 -25.59 9.59
N ASP A 181 6.01 -26.43 10.31
CA ASP A 181 5.67 -27.83 10.53
C ASP A 181 4.33 -28.01 11.28
N GLY A 182 3.91 -27.00 12.04
CA GLY A 182 2.63 -26.93 12.75
C GLY A 182 1.49 -26.33 11.93
N LEU A 183 1.70 -26.02 10.66
CA LEU A 183 0.75 -25.33 9.79
C LEU A 183 0.36 -26.19 8.58
N VAL A 184 -0.90 -26.05 8.18
CA VAL A 184 -1.38 -26.46 6.86
C VAL A 184 -1.57 -25.19 6.02
N VAL A 185 -0.84 -25.09 4.92
CA VAL A 185 -0.94 -23.97 3.98
C VAL A 185 -1.80 -24.41 2.80
N ARG A 186 -2.76 -23.56 2.41
CA ARG A 186 -3.63 -23.76 1.24
C ARG A 186 -3.59 -22.54 0.36
N HIS A 187 -3.61 -22.76 -0.95
CA HIS A 187 -3.77 -21.70 -1.94
C HIS A 187 -5.20 -21.79 -2.50
N LEU A 188 -6.02 -20.80 -2.18
CA LEU A 188 -7.42 -20.73 -2.59
C LEU A 188 -7.59 -19.63 -3.64
N ALA A 189 -8.06 -20.00 -4.83
CA ALA A 189 -8.44 -18.98 -5.82
C ALA A 189 -9.64 -18.18 -5.32
N THR A 190 -9.66 -16.87 -5.59
CA THR A 190 -10.85 -16.04 -5.39
C THR A 190 -12.01 -16.54 -6.25
N GLY A 191 -13.25 -16.27 -5.82
CA GLY A 191 -14.45 -16.76 -6.49
C GLY A 191 -15.22 -17.77 -5.63
N GLU A 192 -15.39 -19.00 -6.13
CA GLU A 192 -16.25 -20.04 -5.54
C GLU A 192 -15.86 -20.39 -4.09
N ALA A 193 -14.57 -20.39 -3.74
CA ALA A 193 -14.10 -20.64 -2.39
C ALA A 193 -14.69 -19.67 -1.33
N PHE A 194 -15.14 -18.51 -1.76
CA PHE A 194 -15.70 -17.43 -0.94
C PHE A 194 -17.18 -17.15 -1.22
N ALA A 195 -17.89 -18.08 -1.86
CA ALA A 195 -19.33 -17.95 -2.14
C ALA A 195 -20.16 -17.76 -0.86
N GLN A 196 -19.78 -18.46 0.22
CA GLN A 196 -20.47 -18.38 1.50
C GLN A 196 -20.01 -17.18 2.34
N ASP A 197 -20.95 -16.46 2.93
CA ASP A 197 -20.66 -15.32 3.81
C ASP A 197 -19.76 -15.67 4.99
N ALA A 198 -19.91 -16.85 5.56
CA ALA A 198 -19.09 -17.31 6.69
C ALA A 198 -17.58 -17.33 6.36
N ALA A 199 -17.19 -17.68 5.12
CA ALA A 199 -15.79 -17.63 4.69
C ALA A 199 -15.29 -16.19 4.63
N VAL A 200 -16.08 -15.28 4.07
CA VAL A 200 -15.76 -13.84 4.02
C VAL A 200 -15.66 -13.25 5.42
N ASP A 201 -16.61 -13.58 6.31
CA ASP A 201 -16.64 -13.08 7.69
C ASP A 201 -15.42 -13.52 8.49
N ALA A 202 -14.98 -14.78 8.34
CA ALA A 202 -13.80 -15.30 8.99
C ALA A 202 -12.52 -14.55 8.54
N TYR A 203 -12.40 -14.26 7.23
CA TYR A 203 -11.28 -13.51 6.70
C TYR A 203 -11.32 -12.05 7.13
N TYR A 204 -12.48 -11.42 7.06
CA TYR A 204 -12.67 -10.04 7.47
C TYR A 204 -12.37 -9.82 8.95
N ALA A 205 -12.77 -10.74 9.83
CA ALA A 205 -12.46 -10.67 11.26
C ALA A 205 -10.94 -10.66 11.54
N LEU A 206 -10.15 -11.42 10.79
CA LEU A 206 -8.69 -11.41 10.92
C LEU A 206 -8.04 -10.15 10.34
N TYR A 207 -8.58 -9.58 9.26
CA TYR A 207 -8.17 -8.27 8.78
C TYR A 207 -8.43 -7.18 9.83
N GLU A 208 -9.60 -7.17 10.45
CA GLU A 208 -9.94 -6.23 11.52
C GLU A 208 -8.97 -6.35 12.72
N ALA A 209 -8.54 -7.56 13.06
CA ALA A 209 -7.56 -7.78 14.11
C ALA A 209 -6.18 -7.18 13.77
N VAL A 210 -5.76 -7.26 12.50
CA VAL A 210 -4.54 -6.58 12.02
C VAL A 210 -4.72 -5.08 12.02
N TYR A 211 -5.84 -4.58 11.48
CA TYR A 211 -6.14 -3.15 11.45
C TYR A 211 -6.14 -2.52 12.86
N ALA A 212 -6.71 -3.21 13.84
CA ALA A 212 -6.76 -2.74 15.23
C ALA A 212 -5.38 -2.58 15.88
N GLN A 213 -4.36 -3.32 15.42
CA GLN A 213 -2.98 -3.26 15.90
C GLN A 213 -2.08 -2.33 15.06
N SER A 214 -2.56 -1.83 13.92
CA SER A 214 -1.81 -0.93 13.06
C SER A 214 -1.60 0.43 13.75
N GLU A 215 -0.44 1.05 13.53
CA GLU A 215 -0.17 2.42 13.99
C GLU A 215 -0.87 3.48 13.13
N VAL A 216 -1.17 3.15 11.88
CA VAL A 216 -1.81 4.05 10.92
C VAL A 216 -3.23 3.57 10.63
N HIS A 217 -4.21 4.42 10.95
CA HIS A 217 -5.63 4.16 10.74
C HIS A 217 -6.21 5.17 9.74
N PHE A 218 -5.87 5.02 8.47
CA PHE A 218 -6.37 5.93 7.44
C PHE A 218 -7.56 5.34 6.69
N ASP A 219 -7.42 4.13 6.15
CA ASP A 219 -8.40 3.47 5.27
C ASP A 219 -8.88 2.15 5.86
N ARG A 220 -9.92 2.18 6.66
CA ARG A 220 -10.57 0.95 7.10
C ARG A 220 -11.47 0.42 5.98
N LEU A 221 -10.98 -0.61 5.30
CA LEU A 221 -11.73 -1.31 4.26
C LEU A 221 -12.98 -1.98 4.85
N THR A 222 -14.06 -1.99 4.10
CA THR A 222 -15.34 -2.53 4.56
C THR A 222 -15.43 -4.04 4.32
N ARG A 223 -16.32 -4.72 5.04
CA ARG A 223 -16.65 -6.12 4.77
C ARG A 223 -17.11 -6.33 3.33
N ASP A 224 -17.90 -5.39 2.80
CA ASP A 224 -18.44 -5.48 1.43
C ASP A 224 -17.31 -5.37 0.39
N PHE A 225 -16.28 -4.55 0.66
CA PHE A 225 -15.08 -4.55 -0.17
C PHE A 225 -14.39 -5.92 -0.17
N PHE A 226 -14.20 -6.54 1.01
CA PHE A 226 -13.61 -7.88 1.08
C PHE A 226 -14.49 -8.94 0.43
N ALA A 227 -15.81 -8.87 0.58
CA ALA A 227 -16.73 -9.76 -0.13
C ALA A 227 -16.58 -9.62 -1.65
N ALA A 228 -16.47 -8.39 -2.15
CA ALA A 228 -16.30 -8.13 -3.58
C ALA A 228 -14.96 -8.69 -4.12
N VAL A 229 -13.83 -8.43 -3.44
CA VAL A 229 -12.51 -8.90 -3.93
C VAL A 229 -12.33 -10.41 -3.76
N LEU A 230 -12.83 -11.00 -2.68
CA LEU A 230 -12.70 -12.44 -2.44
C LEU A 230 -13.60 -13.27 -3.38
N ARG A 231 -14.75 -12.74 -3.79
CA ARG A 231 -15.68 -13.38 -4.73
C ARG A 231 -15.35 -13.12 -6.20
N ASP A 232 -14.42 -12.23 -6.50
CA ASP A 232 -14.06 -11.91 -7.86
C ASP A 232 -13.06 -12.94 -8.44
N ALA A 233 -13.60 -13.98 -9.10
CA ALA A 233 -12.79 -14.95 -9.82
C ALA A 233 -12.05 -14.35 -11.02
N SER A 234 -12.54 -13.23 -11.59
CA SER A 234 -11.98 -12.62 -12.79
C SER A 234 -10.68 -11.88 -12.55
N SER A 235 -10.43 -11.42 -11.34
CA SER A 235 -9.20 -10.73 -10.95
C SER A 235 -7.99 -11.66 -10.76
N GLY A 236 -8.20 -12.98 -10.69
CA GLY A 236 -7.12 -13.95 -10.50
C GLY A 236 -6.44 -13.84 -9.13
N GLY A 237 -7.17 -13.44 -8.09
CA GLY A 237 -6.68 -13.38 -6.73
C GLY A 237 -6.44 -14.79 -6.15
N ILE A 238 -5.43 -14.90 -5.29
CA ILE A 238 -5.05 -16.13 -4.61
C ILE A 238 -4.91 -15.82 -3.12
N ALA A 239 -5.75 -16.44 -2.29
CA ALA A 239 -5.61 -16.39 -0.85
C ALA A 239 -4.70 -17.53 -0.36
N PHE A 240 -3.62 -17.17 0.29
CA PHE A 240 -2.77 -18.11 1.03
C PHE A 240 -3.36 -18.24 2.43
N GLU A 241 -3.93 -19.38 2.73
CA GLU A 241 -4.60 -19.67 3.98
C GLU A 241 -3.68 -20.52 4.87
N TYR A 242 -3.55 -20.12 6.13
CA TYR A 242 -2.70 -20.79 7.13
C TYR A 242 -3.57 -21.32 8.26
N ARG A 243 -3.60 -22.65 8.42
CA ARG A 243 -4.34 -23.31 9.49
C ARG A 243 -3.43 -24.07 10.45
N HIS A 244 -3.80 -24.13 11.70
CA HIS A 244 -3.12 -24.96 12.68
C HIS A 244 -3.31 -26.45 12.32
N ALA A 245 -2.21 -27.20 12.18
CA ALA A 245 -2.26 -28.60 11.70
C ALA A 245 -3.05 -29.52 12.59
N GLY A 246 -3.02 -29.30 13.92
CA GLY A 246 -3.70 -30.15 14.89
C GLY A 246 -5.18 -29.85 15.11
N THR A 247 -5.56 -28.54 15.13
CA THR A 247 -6.94 -28.10 15.43
C THR A 247 -7.75 -27.73 14.20
N GLY A 248 -7.08 -27.39 13.08
CA GLY A 248 -7.73 -26.89 11.87
C GLY A 248 -8.11 -25.41 11.95
N ASP A 249 -7.81 -24.72 13.04
CA ASP A 249 -8.15 -23.30 13.24
C ASP A 249 -7.46 -22.42 12.21
N LEU A 250 -8.18 -21.42 11.69
CA LEU A 250 -7.64 -20.41 10.79
C LEU A 250 -6.76 -19.44 11.59
N LEU A 251 -5.44 -19.49 11.37
CA LEU A 251 -4.46 -18.62 12.04
C LEU A 251 -4.17 -17.34 11.28
N GLY A 252 -4.38 -17.36 9.97
CA GLY A 252 -4.20 -16.19 9.13
C GLY A 252 -4.36 -16.50 7.66
N TRP A 253 -4.30 -15.44 6.89
CA TRP A 253 -4.34 -15.48 5.43
C TRP A 253 -3.65 -14.24 4.85
N ASN A 254 -3.17 -14.33 3.62
CA ASN A 254 -2.83 -13.16 2.81
C ASN A 254 -3.39 -13.34 1.39
N LEU A 255 -3.87 -12.25 0.80
CA LEU A 255 -4.41 -12.21 -0.54
C LEU A 255 -3.41 -11.60 -1.49
N CYS A 256 -2.98 -12.38 -2.46
CA CYS A 256 -2.05 -11.99 -3.50
C CYS A 256 -2.72 -11.97 -4.87
N TYR A 257 -2.11 -11.21 -5.79
CA TYR A 257 -2.47 -11.21 -7.21
C TYR A 257 -1.23 -11.48 -8.07
N VAL A 258 -1.39 -12.34 -9.06
CA VAL A 258 -0.38 -12.49 -10.13
C VAL A 258 -0.75 -11.52 -11.24
N HIS A 259 0.05 -10.46 -11.43
CA HIS A 259 -0.21 -9.46 -12.43
C HIS A 259 1.09 -8.96 -13.08
N GLY A 260 1.13 -8.89 -14.41
CA GLY A 260 2.30 -8.42 -15.16
C GLY A 260 3.60 -9.15 -14.82
N GLY A 261 3.53 -10.48 -14.55
CA GLY A 261 4.69 -11.29 -14.18
C GLY A 261 5.19 -11.10 -12.74
N ARG A 262 4.37 -10.53 -11.86
CA ARG A 262 4.70 -10.27 -10.45
C ARG A 262 3.69 -10.92 -9.52
N LEU A 263 4.10 -11.28 -8.30
CA LEU A 263 3.21 -11.59 -7.19
C LEU A 263 3.07 -10.34 -6.33
N VAL A 264 1.87 -9.80 -6.21
CA VAL A 264 1.58 -8.60 -5.41
C VAL A 264 0.77 -8.99 -4.18
N ASP A 265 1.36 -8.87 -3.00
CA ASP A 265 0.74 -9.17 -1.71
C ASP A 265 -0.05 -7.94 -1.21
N LYS A 266 -1.38 -8.06 -1.17
CA LYS A 266 -2.26 -6.91 -0.94
C LYS A 266 -2.83 -6.81 0.45
N TYR A 267 -3.35 -7.91 0.97
CA TYR A 267 -4.05 -7.90 2.25
C TYR A 267 -3.62 -9.06 3.10
N ILE A 268 -3.59 -8.85 4.41
CA ILE A 268 -3.25 -9.88 5.39
C ILE A 268 -4.27 -9.85 6.55
N GLY A 269 -4.64 -11.01 7.02
CA GLY A 269 -5.43 -11.20 8.23
C GLY A 269 -4.71 -12.17 9.17
N LEU A 270 -4.65 -11.85 10.45
CA LEU A 270 -3.89 -12.62 11.45
C LEU A 270 -4.68 -12.81 12.74
N ALA A 271 -4.78 -14.05 13.22
CA ALA A 271 -5.39 -14.39 14.51
C ALA A 271 -4.38 -14.17 15.65
N TYR A 272 -4.47 -13.08 16.36
CA TYR A 272 -3.59 -12.82 17.49
C TYR A 272 -4.15 -13.43 18.79
N PRO A 273 -3.28 -14.00 19.69
CA PRO A 273 -1.80 -14.04 19.61
C PRO A 273 -1.22 -15.21 18.78
N ALA A 274 -2.03 -16.22 18.41
CA ALA A 274 -1.57 -17.47 17.80
C ALA A 274 -0.72 -17.28 16.52
N ALA A 275 -1.06 -16.31 15.68
CA ALA A 275 -0.29 -15.99 14.48
C ALA A 275 1.15 -15.51 14.81
N ARG A 276 1.35 -14.81 15.94
CA ARG A 276 2.69 -14.41 16.40
C ARG A 276 3.48 -15.60 16.91
N GLU A 277 2.85 -16.48 17.69
CA GLU A 277 3.45 -17.71 18.22
C GLU A 277 3.89 -18.64 17.08
N ALA A 278 3.07 -18.74 16.03
CA ALA A 278 3.38 -19.46 14.80
C ALA A 278 4.37 -18.74 13.86
N ASN A 279 4.88 -17.55 14.21
CA ASN A 279 5.73 -16.72 13.35
C ASN A 279 5.14 -16.51 11.94
N LEU A 280 3.83 -16.38 11.83
CA LEU A 280 3.09 -16.50 10.57
C LEU A 280 3.51 -15.46 9.52
N TYR A 281 3.86 -14.24 9.95
CA TYR A 281 4.41 -13.21 9.05
C TYR A 281 5.66 -13.66 8.27
N PHE A 282 6.56 -14.41 8.92
CA PHE A 282 7.78 -14.92 8.30
C PHE A 282 7.50 -16.16 7.44
N VAL A 283 6.54 -16.97 7.85
CA VAL A 283 6.10 -18.12 7.06
C VAL A 283 5.42 -17.62 5.78
N SER A 284 4.48 -16.66 5.86
CA SER A 284 3.80 -16.11 4.68
C SER A 284 4.76 -15.45 3.70
N TRP A 285 5.77 -14.76 4.20
CA TRP A 285 6.84 -14.21 3.36
C TRP A 285 7.55 -15.29 2.52
N MET A 286 7.89 -16.41 3.15
CA MET A 286 8.57 -17.51 2.44
C MET A 286 7.64 -18.23 1.49
N GLU A 287 6.39 -18.47 1.87
CA GLU A 287 5.37 -19.06 0.98
C GLU A 287 5.19 -18.21 -0.28
N ASN A 288 5.12 -16.89 -0.15
CA ASN A 288 5.02 -15.97 -1.27
C ASN A 288 6.25 -16.04 -2.20
N LEU A 289 7.46 -16.10 -1.63
CA LEU A 289 8.70 -16.25 -2.41
C LEU A 289 8.78 -17.61 -3.11
N GLU A 290 8.44 -18.70 -2.41
CA GLU A 290 8.41 -20.04 -2.97
C GLU A 290 7.39 -20.14 -4.12
N TYR A 291 6.20 -19.54 -3.92
CA TYR A 291 5.18 -19.48 -4.96
C TYR A 291 5.67 -18.67 -6.17
N ALA A 292 6.20 -17.46 -5.94
CA ALA A 292 6.70 -16.60 -7.01
C ALA A 292 7.79 -17.28 -7.84
N LEU A 293 8.73 -17.97 -7.17
CA LEU A 293 9.79 -18.74 -7.82
C LEU A 293 9.22 -19.92 -8.64
N ALA A 294 8.31 -20.70 -8.05
CA ALA A 294 7.70 -21.86 -8.71
C ALA A 294 6.88 -21.47 -9.95
N GLN A 295 6.26 -20.27 -9.93
CA GLN A 295 5.49 -19.74 -11.07
C GLN A 295 6.36 -18.97 -12.08
N GLY A 296 7.67 -18.89 -11.90
CA GLY A 296 8.57 -18.17 -12.80
C GLY A 296 8.30 -16.65 -12.84
N LEU A 297 7.79 -16.08 -11.75
CA LEU A 297 7.53 -14.66 -11.65
C LEU A 297 8.82 -13.87 -11.47
N THR A 298 8.80 -12.60 -11.85
CA THR A 298 10.00 -11.75 -11.85
C THR A 298 10.19 -11.01 -10.51
N HIS A 299 9.12 -10.72 -9.79
CA HIS A 299 9.16 -9.97 -8.54
C HIS A 299 8.08 -10.43 -7.56
N TYR A 300 8.40 -10.37 -6.28
CA TYR A 300 7.43 -10.36 -5.19
C TYR A 300 7.31 -8.93 -4.66
N VAL A 301 6.12 -8.34 -4.74
CA VAL A 301 5.81 -6.99 -4.23
C VAL A 301 5.13 -7.16 -2.87
N ALA A 302 5.78 -6.66 -1.82
CA ALA A 302 5.43 -6.97 -0.43
C ALA A 302 4.69 -5.83 0.31
N GLY A 303 4.34 -4.75 -0.41
CA GLY A 303 3.58 -3.63 0.16
C GLY A 303 4.40 -2.64 1.00
N TRP A 304 3.72 -1.72 1.69
CA TRP A 304 4.29 -0.51 2.28
C TRP A 304 4.74 -0.65 3.74
N THR A 305 4.05 -1.42 4.58
CA THR A 305 4.26 -1.46 6.03
C THR A 305 5.54 -2.20 6.42
N ASP A 306 6.04 -1.99 7.64
CA ASP A 306 7.18 -2.70 8.27
C ASP A 306 8.48 -2.72 7.44
N PRO A 307 8.97 -1.58 6.96
CA PRO A 307 10.15 -1.55 6.08
C PRO A 307 11.41 -2.15 6.73
N GLU A 308 11.61 -2.00 8.04
CA GLU A 308 12.74 -2.59 8.76
C GLU A 308 12.73 -4.12 8.72
N VAL A 309 11.58 -4.72 8.99
CA VAL A 309 11.41 -6.18 8.94
C VAL A 309 11.65 -6.68 7.53
N LYS A 310 11.03 -6.04 6.53
CA LYS A 310 11.19 -6.40 5.11
C LYS A 310 12.64 -6.27 4.63
N ARG A 311 13.35 -5.21 5.03
CA ARG A 311 14.78 -5.05 4.77
C ARG A 311 15.61 -6.18 5.40
N SER A 312 15.24 -6.60 6.61
CA SER A 312 15.91 -7.73 7.26
C SER A 312 15.71 -9.04 6.53
N LEU A 313 14.62 -9.16 5.79
CA LEU A 313 14.28 -10.27 4.90
C LEU A 313 14.86 -10.11 3.48
N GLY A 314 15.63 -9.08 3.21
CA GLY A 314 16.29 -8.90 1.91
C GLY A 314 15.47 -8.12 0.86
N ALA A 315 14.40 -7.46 1.26
CA ALA A 315 13.66 -6.60 0.36
C ALA A 315 14.49 -5.39 -0.11
N ARG A 316 14.25 -4.99 -1.36
CA ARG A 316 14.63 -3.70 -1.94
C ARG A 316 13.42 -2.76 -1.86
N PHE A 317 13.65 -1.46 -2.06
CA PHE A 317 12.61 -0.46 -1.97
C PHE A 317 12.56 0.39 -3.23
N THR A 318 11.34 0.74 -3.63
CA THR A 318 11.06 1.82 -4.57
C THR A 318 10.21 2.87 -3.86
N PHE A 319 10.20 4.09 -4.35
CA PHE A 319 9.68 5.23 -3.61
C PHE A 319 8.57 5.91 -4.40
N THR A 320 7.68 6.59 -3.68
CA THR A 320 6.65 7.44 -4.27
C THR A 320 6.80 8.88 -3.81
N ARG A 321 6.04 9.75 -4.44
CA ARG A 321 5.81 11.12 -3.99
C ARG A 321 4.33 11.46 -4.08
N HIS A 322 3.92 12.47 -3.33
CA HIS A 322 2.59 13.04 -3.39
C HIS A 322 2.66 14.44 -3.98
N ALA A 323 1.76 14.78 -4.90
CA ALA A 323 1.60 16.15 -5.37
C ALA A 323 0.44 16.80 -4.61
N VAL A 324 0.74 17.74 -3.73
CA VAL A 324 -0.20 18.36 -2.79
C VAL A 324 -0.54 19.79 -3.24
N TYR A 325 -1.80 20.00 -3.59
CA TYR A 325 -2.32 21.35 -3.86
C TYR A 325 -3.00 21.90 -2.62
N VAL A 326 -2.45 22.98 -2.07
CA VAL A 326 -3.05 23.71 -0.95
C VAL A 326 -3.81 24.91 -1.54
N ARG A 327 -5.12 24.98 -1.32
CA ARG A 327 -5.97 26.01 -1.93
C ARG A 327 -5.57 27.42 -1.52
N GLN A 328 -5.29 27.64 -0.23
CA GLN A 328 -4.89 28.93 0.31
C GLN A 328 -3.43 29.27 -0.06
N PRO A 329 -3.14 30.41 -0.78
CA PRO A 329 -1.79 30.71 -1.26
C PRO A 329 -0.75 30.88 -0.14
N VAL A 330 -1.11 31.51 0.98
CA VAL A 330 -0.21 31.72 2.13
C VAL A 330 0.18 30.38 2.75
N LEU A 331 -0.81 29.49 2.98
CA LEU A 331 -0.55 28.15 3.51
C LEU A 331 0.25 27.29 2.53
N ARG A 332 0.09 27.51 1.23
CA ARG A 332 0.89 26.83 0.20
C ARG A 332 2.36 27.25 0.25
N ALA A 333 2.63 28.53 0.45
CA ALA A 333 4.00 29.03 0.61
C ALA A 333 4.66 28.45 1.88
N LEU A 334 3.91 28.34 2.98
CA LEU A 334 4.37 27.67 4.20
C LEU A 334 4.60 26.16 3.97
N ALA A 335 3.68 25.48 3.30
CA ALA A 335 3.81 24.05 3.00
C ALA A 335 5.09 23.76 2.21
N ARG A 336 5.45 24.59 1.21
CA ARG A 336 6.71 24.46 0.48
C ARG A 336 7.94 24.56 1.39
N ARG A 337 7.91 25.46 2.38
CA ARG A 337 9.04 25.65 3.32
C ARG A 337 9.21 24.48 4.28
N PHE A 338 8.13 23.77 4.58
CA PHE A 338 8.12 22.68 5.58
C PHE A 338 7.87 21.30 4.99
N ALA A 339 7.88 21.14 3.67
CA ALA A 339 7.60 19.87 2.98
C ALA A 339 8.42 18.71 3.54
N GLY A 340 9.73 18.90 3.74
CA GLY A 340 10.62 17.87 4.26
C GLY A 340 10.34 17.38 5.71
N ARG A 341 9.41 18.01 6.44
CA ARG A 341 8.98 17.53 7.77
C ARG A 341 7.82 16.53 7.70
N PHE A 342 7.29 16.28 6.52
CA PHE A 342 6.20 15.35 6.26
C PHE A 342 6.68 14.12 5.44
N GLU A 343 7.97 13.82 5.53
CA GLU A 343 8.66 12.78 4.77
C GLU A 343 9.15 11.67 5.70
N SER A 344 8.22 10.86 6.24
CA SER A 344 8.54 9.80 7.22
C SER A 344 9.52 8.75 6.69
N ASP A 345 9.43 8.43 5.39
CA ASP A 345 10.22 7.36 4.77
C ASP A 345 11.50 7.86 4.05
N ARG A 346 11.83 9.14 4.20
CA ARG A 346 13.03 9.74 3.58
C ARG A 346 14.32 9.02 3.96
N GLN A 347 14.43 8.58 5.21
CA GLN A 347 15.58 7.81 5.69
C GLN A 347 15.82 6.52 4.89
N TRP A 348 14.76 5.88 4.39
CA TRP A 348 14.85 4.67 3.58
C TRP A 348 15.40 4.95 2.20
N ARG A 349 15.02 6.08 1.61
CA ARG A 349 15.54 6.54 0.33
C ARG A 349 17.02 6.88 0.42
N ASP A 350 17.41 7.64 1.46
CA ASP A 350 18.80 8.07 1.65
C ASP A 350 19.73 6.86 1.87
N GLN A 351 19.25 5.80 2.55
CA GLN A 351 19.98 4.55 2.72
C GLN A 351 20.02 3.68 1.46
N ALA A 352 18.98 3.71 0.61
CA ALA A 352 18.95 2.97 -0.64
C ALA A 352 19.87 3.56 -1.71
N GLY A 353 20.08 4.89 -1.69
CA GLY A 353 21.04 5.57 -2.57
C GLY A 353 22.51 5.40 -2.17
N ALA A 354 22.78 4.85 -0.97
CA ALA A 354 24.13 4.61 -0.44
C ALA A 354 24.58 3.14 -0.58
N ALA A 355 23.77 2.26 -1.14
CA ALA A 355 24.02 0.84 -1.38
C ALA A 355 24.14 0.54 -2.88
#